data_e2fe9628f4a55628c70f71b88dca0c63
#
_entry.id   e2fe9628f4a55628c70f71b88dca0c63
#
_cell.length_a   1.000
_cell.length_b   1.000
_cell.length_c   1.000
_cell.angle_alpha   90.00
_cell.angle_beta   90.00
_cell.angle_gamma   90.00
#
_symmetry.space_group_name_H-M   'P 1'
#
loop_
_entity.id
_entity.type
_entity.pdbx_description
1 polymer ?
#
loop_
_entity_poly.entity_id
_entity_poly.type
_entity_poly.pdbx_seq_one_letter_code
_entity_poly.pdbx_strand_id
1 'polypeptide(L)'
;IDATELGDLIPMLDIPYSVGMDSKSKFGEKIAPFKSNNIIQDLTYVMILKDYGKDVTIDKPLNYQREEFLCSYDSNECLKSDLKLWPKENLISYGKLPNGKIMINWPINGNDYYVNSIEMNEDERAFHYEKAKQKSLRFLYFIQNELKYNNLSIDKQEFSTEDGFPKIPYHRESRRIKGKVTLNLNHIKAPYSQKNSIYKTGIAVGDYPVDHHHNAHPKYKELPKLDFYPIPSYSIPLGSLIPESVNNFIVIEKSISVSNLVNGTTRLQPVVMQIGQAAAILSYLAVSRNKSIDKVSIREVQLEILKNKGYIQPYVDVNFDHPNFISYQKIGACGILKGKGMNIGWENKTLFYPDNDLKMDDIDFTNYIAYMEHPFPKSLTI
;
A
#
# COMPACT_ATOMS: atom_id res chain seq x y z
N ILE A 1 13.11 7.09 -13.21
CA ILE A 1 12.13 6.55 -12.25
C ILE A 1 12.03 7.52 -11.08
N ASP A 2 10.81 7.94 -10.72
CA ASP A 2 10.53 8.63 -9.46
C ASP A 2 10.16 7.58 -8.38
N ALA A 3 11.01 7.49 -7.37
CA ALA A 3 10.86 6.65 -6.19
C ALA A 3 10.88 7.48 -4.90
N THR A 4 10.62 8.78 -5.01
CA THR A 4 10.57 9.66 -3.84
C THR A 4 9.30 9.41 -3.04
N GLU A 5 9.37 9.60 -1.72
CA GLU A 5 8.28 9.32 -0.79
C GLU A 5 6.98 10.06 -1.14
N LEU A 6 7.09 11.28 -1.67
CA LEU A 6 5.95 12.15 -1.96
C LEU A 6 5.78 12.46 -3.46
N GLY A 7 6.49 11.74 -4.36
CA GLY A 7 6.42 11.99 -5.80
C GLY A 7 6.97 13.37 -6.17
N ASP A 8 8.15 13.71 -5.67
CA ASP A 8 8.68 15.08 -5.73
C ASP A 8 9.11 15.49 -7.14
N LEU A 9 9.41 14.54 -8.04
CA LEU A 9 9.72 14.83 -9.44
C LEU A 9 8.47 15.09 -10.29
N ILE A 10 7.30 14.69 -9.84
CA ILE A 10 6.04 14.82 -10.58
C ILE A 10 5.72 16.27 -10.90
N PRO A 11 5.68 17.21 -9.93
CA PRO A 11 5.42 18.62 -10.21
C PRO A 11 6.54 19.29 -11.00
N MET A 12 7.80 18.83 -10.87
CA MET A 12 8.94 19.38 -11.62
C MET A 12 8.85 19.10 -13.11
N LEU A 13 8.10 18.08 -13.52
CA LEU A 13 7.88 17.65 -14.89
C LEU A 13 6.48 18.00 -15.42
N ASP A 14 5.73 18.84 -14.70
CA ASP A 14 4.35 19.23 -15.02
C ASP A 14 3.42 18.02 -15.28
N ILE A 15 3.67 16.90 -14.59
CA ILE A 15 2.83 15.71 -14.70
C ILE A 15 1.54 15.92 -13.89
N PRO A 16 0.35 15.77 -14.50
CA PRO A 16 -0.90 15.88 -13.77
C PRO A 16 -1.04 14.83 -12.67
N TYR A 17 -1.44 15.25 -11.47
CA TYR A 17 -1.63 14.38 -10.32
C TYR A 17 -2.85 14.80 -9.47
N SER A 18 -3.19 13.97 -8.52
CA SER A 18 -4.23 14.23 -7.50
C SER A 18 -3.65 14.01 -6.11
N VAL A 19 -4.11 14.83 -5.15
CA VAL A 19 -3.84 14.70 -3.71
C VAL A 19 -5.19 14.64 -2.98
N GLY A 20 -5.25 13.87 -1.89
CA GLY A 20 -6.45 13.72 -1.08
C GLY A 20 -7.54 12.86 -1.71
N MET A 21 -8.78 13.00 -1.22
CA MET A 21 -9.88 12.12 -1.60
C MET A 21 -10.49 12.49 -2.96
N ASP A 22 -10.64 11.49 -3.81
CA ASP A 22 -11.38 11.61 -5.06
C ASP A 22 -12.89 11.60 -4.83
N SER A 23 -13.65 12.33 -5.65
CA SER A 23 -15.10 12.30 -5.58
C SER A 23 -15.69 11.01 -6.13
N LYS A 24 -16.86 10.63 -5.62
CA LYS A 24 -17.64 9.50 -6.11
C LYS A 24 -17.87 9.51 -7.62
N SER A 25 -18.08 10.70 -8.22
CA SER A 25 -18.33 10.85 -9.66
C SER A 25 -17.09 10.61 -10.52
N LYS A 26 -15.88 10.78 -9.97
CA LYS A 26 -14.63 10.68 -10.74
C LYS A 26 -14.39 9.26 -11.29
N PHE A 27 -14.64 8.25 -10.47
CA PHE A 27 -14.43 6.84 -10.82
C PHE A 27 -15.66 5.95 -10.62
N GLY A 28 -16.80 6.51 -10.22
CA GLY A 28 -18.01 5.74 -9.90
C GLY A 28 -17.89 4.91 -8.62
N GLU A 29 -16.98 5.25 -7.73
CA GLU A 29 -16.73 4.53 -6.47
C GLU A 29 -17.77 4.92 -5.42
N LYS A 30 -18.72 4.01 -5.13
CA LYS A 30 -19.91 4.31 -4.31
C LYS A 30 -19.61 4.81 -2.90
N ILE A 31 -18.49 4.39 -2.32
CA ILE A 31 -18.08 4.74 -0.95
C ILE A 31 -17.17 5.97 -0.87
N ALA A 32 -16.74 6.51 -2.01
CA ALA A 32 -15.97 7.76 -2.04
C ALA A 32 -16.85 8.96 -1.63
N PRO A 33 -16.27 10.08 -1.15
CA PRO A 33 -17.01 11.26 -0.78
C PRO A 33 -17.75 11.87 -1.99
N PHE A 34 -18.79 12.65 -1.73
CA PHE A 34 -19.57 13.29 -2.79
C PHE A 34 -18.74 14.30 -3.61
N LYS A 35 -17.87 15.06 -2.94
CA LYS A 35 -16.92 16.01 -3.55
C LYS A 35 -15.49 15.64 -3.20
N SER A 36 -14.59 15.86 -4.16
CA SER A 36 -13.14 15.75 -3.89
C SER A 36 -12.70 16.77 -2.84
N ASN A 37 -11.68 16.43 -2.08
CA ASN A 37 -11.09 17.30 -1.07
C ASN A 37 -9.59 17.04 -0.94
N ASN A 38 -8.88 17.84 -0.16
CA ASN A 38 -7.43 17.73 0.06
C ASN A 38 -7.06 16.95 1.32
N ILE A 39 -7.99 16.16 1.87
CA ILE A 39 -7.74 15.39 3.07
C ILE A 39 -6.96 14.12 2.68
N ILE A 40 -5.79 13.97 3.27
CA ILE A 40 -4.93 12.78 3.14
C ILE A 40 -4.99 11.96 4.42
N GLN A 41 -4.46 10.75 4.38
CA GLN A 41 -4.32 9.92 5.57
C GLN A 41 -3.28 10.51 6.54
N ASP A 42 -3.48 10.23 7.82
CA ASP A 42 -2.55 10.59 8.89
C ASP A 42 -1.16 10.05 8.60
N LEU A 43 -0.12 10.77 8.98
CA LEU A 43 1.25 10.28 8.99
C LEU A 43 1.65 9.80 10.40
N THR A 44 2.71 9.01 10.49
CA THR A 44 3.20 8.48 11.76
C THR A 44 4.71 8.55 11.83
N TYR A 45 5.26 9.19 12.87
CA TYR A 45 6.65 8.95 13.24
C TYR A 45 6.72 7.61 13.96
N VAL A 46 7.18 6.59 13.24
CA VAL A 46 7.29 5.22 13.73
C VAL A 46 8.32 5.15 14.85
N MET A 47 7.97 4.46 15.93
CA MET A 47 8.93 4.14 17.01
C MET A 47 9.27 2.65 16.90
N ILE A 48 10.57 2.36 16.95
CA ILE A 48 11.06 1.00 17.19
C ILE A 48 11.51 0.93 18.65
N LEU A 49 10.76 0.18 19.44
CA LEU A 49 11.03 0.01 20.87
C LEU A 49 11.86 -1.23 21.12
N LYS A 50 12.68 -1.17 22.16
CA LYS A 50 13.48 -2.28 22.68
C LYS A 50 13.18 -2.47 24.17
N ASP A 51 13.22 -3.71 24.62
CA ASP A 51 13.19 -4.03 26.02
C ASP A 51 14.61 -3.88 26.64
N TYR A 52 14.71 -3.01 27.63
CA TYR A 52 15.97 -2.73 28.33
C TYR A 52 16.12 -3.55 29.60
N GLY A 53 15.12 -4.35 30.00
CA GLY A 53 15.13 -5.17 31.22
C GLY A 53 15.18 -4.36 32.54
N LYS A 54 14.99 -3.04 32.49
CA LYS A 54 14.98 -2.12 33.63
C LYS A 54 14.07 -0.94 33.31
N ASP A 55 13.76 -0.14 34.34
CA ASP A 55 12.99 1.08 34.12
C ASP A 55 13.82 2.08 33.27
N VAL A 56 13.26 2.47 32.13
CA VAL A 56 13.80 3.43 31.17
C VAL A 56 12.74 4.49 30.81
N THR A 57 11.84 4.76 31.75
CA THR A 57 10.80 5.77 31.57
C THR A 57 11.42 7.11 31.20
N ILE A 58 10.91 7.70 30.11
CA ILE A 58 11.35 9.04 29.68
C ILE A 58 10.75 10.11 30.57
N ASP A 59 11.37 11.29 30.58
CA ASP A 59 10.79 12.46 31.23
C ASP A 59 9.43 12.80 30.62
N LYS A 60 8.52 13.33 31.44
CA LYS A 60 7.18 13.71 30.99
C LYS A 60 7.27 14.74 29.86
N PRO A 61 6.83 14.39 28.63
CA PRO A 61 6.90 15.32 27.51
C PRO A 61 6.02 16.56 27.71
N LEU A 62 6.45 17.67 27.10
CA LEU A 62 5.67 18.90 27.11
C LEU A 62 4.28 18.68 26.50
N ASN A 63 3.27 19.28 27.10
CA ASN A 63 1.87 19.18 26.69
C ASN A 63 1.28 17.75 26.69
N TYR A 64 1.86 16.84 27.48
CA TYR A 64 1.28 15.51 27.66
C TYR A 64 -0.08 15.61 28.31
N GLN A 65 -1.07 15.00 27.65
CA GLN A 65 -2.43 14.79 28.15
C GLN A 65 -2.77 13.32 28.01
N ARG A 66 -3.07 12.67 29.13
CA ARG A 66 -3.43 11.24 29.19
C ARG A 66 -4.63 10.92 28.29
N GLU A 67 -5.58 11.84 28.29
CA GLU A 67 -6.86 11.72 27.59
C GLU A 67 -6.69 11.59 26.06
N GLU A 68 -5.58 12.10 25.51
CA GLU A 68 -5.24 12.00 24.08
C GLU A 68 -5.16 10.53 23.63
N PHE A 69 -4.77 9.61 24.54
CA PHE A 69 -4.43 8.23 24.19
C PHE A 69 -5.34 7.17 24.81
N LEU A 70 -6.36 7.53 25.58
CA LEU A 70 -7.27 6.58 26.22
C LEU A 70 -7.98 5.64 25.24
N CYS A 71 -8.18 6.09 24.00
CA CYS A 71 -8.80 5.29 22.95
C CYS A 71 -7.79 4.61 22.01
N SER A 72 -6.53 4.46 22.40
CA SER A 72 -5.56 3.66 21.66
C SER A 72 -5.63 2.16 21.96
N TYR A 73 -6.38 1.78 22.96
CA TYR A 73 -6.63 0.40 23.39
C TYR A 73 -8.04 0.29 23.99
N ASP A 74 -8.49 -0.92 24.28
CA ASP A 74 -9.78 -1.20 24.92
C ASP A 74 -9.74 -0.76 26.39
N SER A 75 -10.05 0.50 26.61
CA SER A 75 -10.11 1.14 27.91
C SER A 75 -11.54 1.48 28.28
N ASN A 76 -11.94 1.15 29.51
CA ASN A 76 -13.23 1.58 30.07
C ASN A 76 -13.40 3.11 30.13
N GLU A 77 -12.30 3.86 30.04
CA GLU A 77 -12.28 5.31 30.02
C GLU A 77 -12.41 5.90 28.60
N CYS A 78 -12.34 5.07 27.54
CA CYS A 78 -12.57 5.52 26.18
C CYS A 78 -14.07 5.74 25.94
N LEU A 79 -14.46 7.00 25.76
CA LEU A 79 -15.86 7.39 25.52
C LEU A 79 -16.29 7.28 24.04
N LYS A 80 -15.42 6.80 23.14
CA LYS A 80 -15.69 6.65 21.71
C LYS A 80 -16.25 5.23 21.45
N SER A 81 -17.56 5.07 21.55
CA SER A 81 -18.24 3.77 21.44
C SER A 81 -18.26 3.15 20.03
N ASP A 82 -17.89 3.92 19.02
CA ASP A 82 -17.90 3.50 17.60
C ASP A 82 -16.58 2.91 17.12
N LEU A 83 -15.56 2.86 17.99
CA LEU A 83 -14.25 2.29 17.69
C LEU A 83 -14.16 0.84 18.13
N LYS A 84 -13.67 -0.03 17.25
CA LYS A 84 -13.26 -1.39 17.60
C LYS A 84 -11.82 -1.33 18.13
N LEU A 85 -11.69 -1.24 19.44
CA LEU A 85 -10.41 -1.18 20.13
C LEU A 85 -9.91 -2.58 20.49
N TRP A 86 -8.61 -2.73 20.63
CA TRP A 86 -7.96 -3.98 20.99
C TRP A 86 -7.43 -3.92 22.44
N PRO A 87 -7.31 -5.06 23.13
CA PRO A 87 -6.66 -5.12 24.43
C PRO A 87 -5.25 -4.53 24.39
N LYS A 88 -4.81 -3.95 25.51
CA LYS A 88 -3.48 -3.30 25.60
C LYS A 88 -2.33 -4.24 25.27
N GLU A 89 -2.49 -5.54 25.57
CA GLU A 89 -1.50 -6.56 25.25
C GLU A 89 -1.27 -6.69 23.74
N ASN A 90 -2.33 -6.50 22.94
CA ASN A 90 -2.24 -6.53 21.49
C ASN A 90 -1.48 -5.33 20.93
N LEU A 91 -1.49 -4.18 21.62
CA LEU A 91 -0.73 -3.00 21.22
C LEU A 91 0.77 -3.33 21.12
N ILE A 92 1.28 -4.13 22.04
CA ILE A 92 2.69 -4.54 22.07
C ILE A 92 2.92 -5.79 21.19
N SER A 93 2.07 -6.80 21.30
CA SER A 93 2.28 -8.08 20.60
C SER A 93 2.16 -7.96 19.08
N TYR A 94 1.27 -7.13 18.58
CA TYR A 94 1.11 -6.90 17.14
C TYR A 94 2.33 -6.26 16.48
N GLY A 95 3.00 -5.35 17.19
CA GLY A 95 4.19 -4.68 16.71
C GLY A 95 5.49 -5.49 16.81
N LYS A 96 5.46 -6.72 17.35
CA LYS A 96 6.68 -7.52 17.52
C LYS A 96 7.36 -7.84 16.19
N LEU A 97 8.65 -7.55 16.14
CA LEU A 97 9.54 -7.87 15.03
C LEU A 97 10.34 -9.16 15.34
N PRO A 98 10.86 -9.87 14.31
CA PRO A 98 11.62 -11.12 14.51
C PRO A 98 12.83 -10.98 15.43
N ASN A 99 13.43 -9.80 15.55
CA ASN A 99 14.59 -9.50 16.40
C ASN A 99 14.22 -9.12 17.85
N GLY A 100 12.97 -9.32 18.26
CA GLY A 100 12.48 -8.99 19.61
C GLY A 100 12.18 -7.51 19.85
N LYS A 101 12.37 -6.64 18.86
CA LYS A 101 11.96 -5.25 18.91
C LYS A 101 10.45 -5.11 18.67
N ILE A 102 9.92 -3.92 18.91
CA ILE A 102 8.48 -3.65 18.77
C ILE A 102 8.32 -2.38 17.95
N MET A 103 7.60 -2.48 16.84
CA MET A 103 7.25 -1.34 15.98
C MET A 103 5.90 -0.75 16.40
N ILE A 104 5.86 0.56 16.63
CA ILE A 104 4.64 1.31 16.95
C ILE A 104 4.32 2.26 15.80
N ASN A 105 3.36 1.85 14.94
CA ASN A 105 2.92 2.62 13.78
C ASN A 105 1.43 2.44 13.44
N TRP A 106 0.69 1.65 14.22
CA TRP A 106 -0.63 1.16 13.85
C TRP A 106 -1.78 1.55 14.78
N PRO A 107 -1.55 1.87 16.08
CA PRO A 107 -2.68 2.04 17.02
C PRO A 107 -3.53 3.25 16.65
N ILE A 108 -4.82 3.02 16.44
CA ILE A 108 -5.81 4.09 16.30
C ILE A 108 -5.75 4.99 17.54
N ASN A 109 -5.75 6.30 17.36
CA ASN A 109 -5.57 7.30 18.42
C ASN A 109 -4.27 7.15 19.23
N GLY A 110 -3.25 6.50 18.65
CA GLY A 110 -1.89 6.45 19.18
C GLY A 110 -1.04 7.63 18.68
N ASN A 111 0.04 7.30 17.97
CA ASN A 111 0.99 8.30 17.48
C ASN A 111 0.72 8.82 16.06
N ASP A 112 -0.43 8.52 15.47
CA ASP A 112 -0.84 9.12 14.20
C ASP A 112 -1.02 10.64 14.33
N TYR A 113 -0.51 11.37 13.35
CA TYR A 113 -0.54 12.84 13.29
C TYR A 113 -1.10 13.30 11.95
N TYR A 114 -2.16 14.11 11.99
CA TYR A 114 -2.75 14.65 10.77
C TYR A 114 -2.06 15.94 10.33
N VAL A 115 -1.56 15.93 9.12
CA VAL A 115 -1.16 17.11 8.35
C VAL A 115 -1.08 16.76 6.87
N ASN A 116 -1.60 17.62 5.99
CA ASN A 116 -1.33 17.48 4.55
C ASN A 116 0.01 18.18 4.24
N SER A 117 1.10 17.41 4.32
CA SER A 117 2.46 17.90 4.11
C SER A 117 2.95 17.79 2.66
N ILE A 118 2.11 17.26 1.74
CA ILE A 118 2.55 16.92 0.37
C ILE A 118 3.01 18.17 -0.39
N GLU A 119 2.25 19.27 -0.29
CA GLU A 119 2.55 20.52 -1.01
C GLU A 119 3.31 21.56 -0.16
N MET A 120 3.70 21.20 1.06
CA MET A 120 4.47 22.08 1.95
C MET A 120 5.92 22.19 1.50
N ASN A 121 6.55 23.34 1.75
CA ASN A 121 8.00 23.50 1.62
C ASN A 121 8.75 22.76 2.74
N GLU A 122 10.09 22.73 2.68
CA GLU A 122 10.91 21.99 3.63
C GLU A 122 10.78 22.49 5.08
N ASP A 123 10.71 23.80 5.28
CA ASP A 123 10.62 24.40 6.63
C ASP A 123 9.25 24.08 7.26
N GLU A 124 8.17 24.19 6.49
CA GLU A 124 6.83 23.82 6.93
C GLU A 124 6.76 22.33 7.28
N ARG A 125 7.33 21.45 6.45
CA ARG A 125 7.41 20.01 6.73
C ARG A 125 8.21 19.75 8.01
N ALA A 126 9.39 20.33 8.15
CA ALA A 126 10.24 20.16 9.32
C ALA A 126 9.52 20.53 10.62
N PHE A 127 8.78 21.64 10.61
CA PHE A 127 7.99 22.07 11.74
C PHE A 127 6.90 21.04 12.13
N HIS A 128 6.16 20.53 11.15
CA HIS A 128 5.13 19.55 11.40
C HIS A 128 5.69 18.16 11.75
N TYR A 129 6.83 17.79 11.19
CA TYR A 129 7.51 16.54 11.52
C TYR A 129 8.00 16.54 12.97
N GLU A 130 8.52 17.67 13.45
CA GLU A 130 8.87 17.79 14.85
C GLU A 130 7.64 17.65 15.77
N LYS A 131 6.52 18.25 15.43
CA LYS A 131 5.25 18.06 16.17
C LYS A 131 4.79 16.59 16.18
N ALA A 132 4.94 15.88 15.07
CA ALA A 132 4.60 14.48 14.98
C ALA A 132 5.54 13.60 15.83
N LYS A 133 6.85 13.91 15.91
CA LYS A 133 7.78 13.27 16.83
C LYS A 133 7.38 13.52 18.29
N GLN A 134 7.04 14.74 18.64
CA GLN A 134 6.56 15.07 19.97
C GLN A 134 5.29 14.32 20.34
N LYS A 135 4.37 14.10 19.40
CA LYS A 135 3.22 13.22 19.62
C LYS A 135 3.63 11.78 19.89
N SER A 136 4.57 11.23 19.12
CA SER A 136 5.10 9.89 19.36
C SER A 136 5.77 9.76 20.74
N LEU A 137 6.52 10.77 21.19
CA LEU A 137 7.12 10.78 22.54
C LEU A 137 6.03 10.82 23.63
N ARG A 138 4.97 11.62 23.45
CA ARG A 138 3.85 11.61 24.41
C ARG A 138 3.17 10.25 24.48
N PHE A 139 3.03 9.57 23.32
CA PHE A 139 2.47 8.22 23.28
C PHE A 139 3.41 7.18 23.92
N LEU A 140 4.73 7.30 23.73
CA LEU A 140 5.70 6.47 24.44
C LEU A 140 5.59 6.65 25.97
N TYR A 141 5.50 7.89 26.43
CA TYR A 141 5.30 8.17 27.86
C TYR A 141 4.01 7.52 28.38
N PHE A 142 2.91 7.58 27.62
CA PHE A 142 1.66 6.89 27.92
C PHE A 142 1.85 5.36 28.01
N ILE A 143 2.53 4.75 27.06
CA ILE A 143 2.85 3.30 27.07
C ILE A 143 3.64 2.94 28.34
N GLN A 144 4.62 3.73 28.72
CA GLN A 144 5.46 3.48 29.90
C GLN A 144 4.71 3.68 31.21
N ASN A 145 3.99 4.80 31.34
CA ASN A 145 3.40 5.21 32.63
C ASN A 145 1.98 4.67 32.84
N GLU A 146 1.12 4.67 31.83
CA GLU A 146 -0.27 4.23 31.97
C GLU A 146 -0.42 2.74 31.69
N LEU A 147 0.21 2.23 30.64
CA LEU A 147 0.15 0.82 30.30
C LEU A 147 1.17 -0.04 31.06
N LYS A 148 2.08 0.58 31.80
CA LYS A 148 3.09 -0.06 32.67
C LYS A 148 4.18 -0.85 31.93
N TYR A 149 4.50 -0.47 30.69
CA TYR A 149 5.64 -1.00 29.95
C TYR A 149 6.88 -0.09 30.10
N ASN A 150 7.25 0.20 31.33
CA ASN A 150 8.36 1.11 31.68
C ASN A 150 9.76 0.59 31.31
N ASN A 151 9.85 -0.70 30.96
CA ASN A 151 11.06 -1.34 30.44
C ASN A 151 11.28 -1.15 28.94
N LEU A 152 10.26 -0.65 28.20
CA LEU A 152 10.34 -0.39 26.76
C LEU A 152 10.70 1.06 26.49
N SER A 153 11.66 1.29 25.60
CA SER A 153 11.97 2.63 25.09
C SER A 153 12.51 2.56 23.66
N ILE A 154 12.67 3.73 23.01
CA ILE A 154 13.19 3.82 21.64
C ILE A 154 14.57 3.17 21.57
N ASP A 155 14.75 2.29 20.58
CA ASP A 155 16.07 1.77 20.25
C ASP A 155 16.85 2.80 19.42
N LYS A 156 17.73 3.54 20.07
CA LYS A 156 18.56 4.58 19.42
C LYS A 156 19.58 4.02 18.40
N GLN A 157 19.68 2.70 18.28
CA GLN A 157 20.58 2.07 17.31
C GLN A 157 19.85 1.61 16.03
N GLU A 158 18.51 1.72 16.00
CA GLU A 158 17.73 1.28 14.84
C GLU A 158 17.92 2.20 13.64
N PHE A 159 17.86 3.51 13.88
CA PHE A 159 18.06 4.52 12.84
C PHE A 159 19.35 5.32 13.10
N SER A 160 19.99 5.75 12.01
CA SER A 160 21.22 6.57 12.09
C SER A 160 20.90 8.05 12.41
N THR A 161 20.13 8.29 13.48
CA THR A 161 19.68 9.60 13.97
C THR A 161 19.95 9.69 15.47
N GLU A 162 20.18 10.88 15.98
CA GLU A 162 20.48 11.09 17.41
C GLU A 162 19.28 10.80 18.33
N ASP A 163 18.07 11.09 17.84
CA ASP A 163 16.82 10.92 18.57
C ASP A 163 16.24 9.49 18.47
N GLY A 164 16.79 8.63 17.59
CA GLY A 164 16.32 7.27 17.34
C GLY A 164 15.04 7.18 16.55
N PHE A 165 14.55 8.28 15.96
CA PHE A 165 13.46 8.27 14.99
C PHE A 165 13.98 8.11 13.56
N PRO A 166 13.15 7.59 12.61
CA PRO A 166 13.50 7.63 11.19
C PRO A 166 13.64 9.08 10.71
N LYS A 167 14.42 9.29 9.64
CA LYS A 167 14.64 10.64 9.07
C LYS A 167 13.35 11.32 8.60
N ILE A 168 12.40 10.52 8.10
CA ILE A 168 11.08 10.99 7.67
C ILE A 168 9.99 10.13 8.30
N PRO A 169 8.78 10.66 8.50
CA PRO A 169 7.66 9.87 9.00
C PRO A 169 7.18 8.86 7.95
N TYR A 170 6.43 7.88 8.39
CA TYR A 170 5.67 7.01 7.49
C TYR A 170 4.49 7.78 6.92
N HIS A 171 4.55 8.09 5.63
CA HIS A 171 3.46 8.65 4.86
C HIS A 171 2.60 7.53 4.28
N ARG A 172 1.27 7.69 4.32
CA ARG A 172 0.33 6.73 3.74
C ARG A 172 -0.20 7.18 2.38
N GLU A 173 0.02 8.42 2.01
CA GLU A 173 -0.37 8.99 0.72
C GLU A 173 0.73 9.85 0.12
N SER A 174 0.63 10.03 -1.20
CA SER A 174 1.52 10.83 -2.01
C SER A 174 0.74 11.50 -3.15
N ARG A 175 1.43 12.23 -4.04
CA ARG A 175 0.90 12.69 -5.33
C ARG A 175 0.60 11.47 -6.20
N ARG A 176 -0.65 11.23 -6.55
CA ARG A 176 -1.04 10.12 -7.43
C ARG A 176 -1.14 10.63 -8.85
N ILE A 177 -0.26 10.15 -9.75
CA ILE A 177 -0.23 10.59 -11.14
C ILE A 177 -1.52 10.27 -11.90
N LYS A 178 -1.76 11.00 -13.00
CA LYS A 178 -2.65 10.56 -14.07
C LYS A 178 -1.85 9.67 -15.02
N GLY A 179 -1.97 8.35 -14.80
CA GLY A 179 -1.27 7.33 -15.60
C GLY A 179 -2.11 6.82 -16.77
N LYS A 180 -1.48 6.02 -17.64
CA LYS A 180 -2.16 5.34 -18.78
C LYS A 180 -3.33 4.48 -18.34
N VAL A 181 -3.28 3.95 -17.11
CA VAL A 181 -4.36 3.23 -16.45
C VAL A 181 -4.46 3.74 -15.02
N THR A 182 -5.67 4.12 -14.58
CA THR A 182 -5.92 4.40 -13.17
C THR A 182 -6.65 3.21 -12.54
N LEU A 183 -5.99 2.54 -11.60
CA LEU A 183 -6.59 1.45 -10.84
C LEU A 183 -7.54 2.02 -9.79
N ASN A 184 -8.80 1.62 -9.81
CA ASN A 184 -9.82 2.09 -8.88
C ASN A 184 -10.55 0.93 -8.20
N LEU A 185 -11.37 1.22 -7.18
CA LEU A 185 -12.04 0.20 -6.38
C LEU A 185 -12.92 -0.74 -7.21
N ASN A 186 -13.57 -0.26 -8.27
CA ASN A 186 -14.40 -1.11 -9.11
C ASN A 186 -13.58 -2.19 -9.81
N HIS A 187 -12.31 -1.90 -10.16
CA HIS A 187 -11.39 -2.86 -10.75
C HIS A 187 -10.98 -3.95 -9.76
N ILE A 188 -10.59 -3.58 -8.53
CA ILE A 188 -10.06 -4.53 -7.54
C ILE A 188 -11.16 -5.29 -6.80
N LYS A 189 -12.38 -4.74 -6.72
CA LYS A 189 -13.53 -5.40 -6.08
C LYS A 189 -14.02 -6.64 -6.85
N ALA A 190 -13.91 -6.60 -8.17
CA ALA A 190 -14.34 -7.70 -9.04
C ALA A 190 -13.37 -7.84 -10.24
N PRO A 191 -12.11 -8.23 -10.01
CA PRO A 191 -11.04 -8.12 -11.00
C PRO A 191 -11.31 -8.89 -12.28
N TYR A 192 -11.97 -10.05 -12.19
CA TYR A 192 -12.24 -10.93 -13.34
C TYR A 192 -13.57 -10.65 -14.05
N SER A 193 -14.39 -9.73 -13.53
CA SER A 193 -15.72 -9.41 -14.07
C SER A 193 -15.77 -8.07 -14.79
N GLN A 194 -14.63 -7.39 -14.95
CA GLN A 194 -14.55 -6.08 -15.59
C GLN A 194 -14.54 -6.20 -17.13
N LYS A 195 -15.28 -5.29 -17.80
CA LYS A 195 -15.24 -5.19 -19.28
C LYS A 195 -13.82 -4.94 -19.78
N ASN A 196 -13.08 -4.03 -19.11
CA ASN A 196 -11.66 -3.79 -19.36
C ASN A 196 -10.85 -4.65 -18.40
N SER A 197 -10.35 -5.78 -18.87
CA SER A 197 -9.62 -6.77 -18.07
C SER A 197 -8.20 -6.29 -17.75
N ILE A 198 -8.06 -5.21 -16.97
CA ILE A 198 -6.77 -4.57 -16.66
C ILE A 198 -5.80 -5.49 -15.90
N TYR A 199 -6.31 -6.48 -15.16
CA TYR A 199 -5.52 -7.51 -14.50
C TYR A 199 -4.61 -8.28 -15.46
N LYS A 200 -4.96 -8.34 -16.77
CA LYS A 200 -4.13 -8.98 -17.81
C LYS A 200 -2.77 -8.30 -17.97
N THR A 201 -2.64 -7.04 -17.56
CA THR A 201 -1.40 -6.28 -17.57
C THR A 201 -0.77 -6.18 -16.19
N GLY A 202 -1.13 -7.09 -15.28
CA GLY A 202 -0.61 -7.15 -13.92
C GLY A 202 0.90 -7.33 -13.86
N ILE A 203 1.53 -6.57 -12.96
CA ILE A 203 2.99 -6.58 -12.74
C ILE A 203 3.35 -6.71 -11.25
N ALA A 204 2.37 -6.60 -10.38
CA ALA A 204 2.48 -6.75 -8.94
C ALA A 204 1.12 -7.22 -8.41
N VAL A 205 1.09 -7.79 -7.23
CA VAL A 205 -0.13 -8.28 -6.58
C VAL A 205 -0.27 -7.72 -5.18
N GLY A 206 -1.52 -7.56 -4.71
CA GLY A 206 -1.85 -7.13 -3.37
C GLY A 206 -3.07 -7.87 -2.84
N ASP A 207 -3.16 -7.97 -1.51
CA ASP A 207 -4.20 -8.71 -0.80
C ASP A 207 -4.74 -7.97 0.44
N TYR A 208 -4.16 -6.82 0.77
CA TYR A 208 -4.60 -6.05 1.93
C TYR A 208 -5.97 -5.41 1.68
N PRO A 209 -6.91 -5.40 2.64
CA PRO A 209 -8.16 -4.66 2.50
C PRO A 209 -7.91 -3.17 2.33
N VAL A 210 -8.89 -2.44 1.81
CA VAL A 210 -8.79 -0.97 1.73
C VAL A 210 -8.87 -0.42 3.14
N ASP A 211 -7.78 0.18 3.59
CA ASP A 211 -7.62 0.72 4.93
C ASP A 211 -7.06 2.14 4.90
N HIS A 212 -7.76 3.05 5.59
CA HIS A 212 -7.41 4.46 5.65
C HIS A 212 -7.32 4.95 7.09
N HIS A 213 -6.23 5.62 7.41
CA HIS A 213 -6.01 6.27 8.69
C HIS A 213 -6.37 7.75 8.61
N HIS A 214 -7.51 8.14 9.20
CA HIS A 214 -7.99 9.52 9.26
C HIS A 214 -8.39 9.93 10.69
N ASN A 215 -8.10 9.10 11.68
CA ASN A 215 -8.62 9.30 13.04
C ASN A 215 -8.05 10.54 13.74
N ALA A 216 -6.87 11.03 13.32
CA ALA A 216 -6.29 12.28 13.82
C ALA A 216 -6.86 13.53 13.10
N HIS A 217 -7.58 13.37 11.98
CA HIS A 217 -8.22 14.50 11.29
C HIS A 217 -9.37 15.07 12.11
N PRO A 218 -9.48 16.42 12.29
CA PRO A 218 -10.53 17.04 13.11
C PRO A 218 -11.97 16.67 12.73
N LYS A 219 -12.19 16.39 11.44
CA LYS A 219 -13.50 16.01 10.89
C LYS A 219 -13.62 14.54 10.54
N TYR A 220 -12.85 13.65 11.20
CA TYR A 220 -12.81 12.21 10.84
C TYR A 220 -14.18 11.53 10.80
N LYS A 221 -15.14 12.01 11.64
CA LYS A 221 -16.52 11.47 11.70
C LYS A 221 -17.34 11.74 10.44
N GLU A 222 -16.97 12.76 9.67
CA GLU A 222 -17.63 13.14 8.42
C GLU A 222 -17.04 12.42 7.20
N LEU A 223 -15.89 11.74 7.37
CA LEU A 223 -15.18 11.04 6.31
C LEU A 223 -15.74 9.64 6.07
N PRO A 224 -15.56 9.07 4.87
CA PRO A 224 -15.92 7.69 4.61
C PRO A 224 -15.24 6.74 5.60
N LYS A 225 -15.99 5.78 6.14
CA LYS A 225 -15.44 4.71 6.99
C LYS A 225 -14.77 3.68 6.07
N LEU A 226 -13.46 3.63 6.12
CA LEU A 226 -12.61 2.79 5.26
C LEU A 226 -11.72 1.86 6.09
N ASP A 227 -12.20 1.46 7.25
CA ASP A 227 -11.49 0.54 8.14
C ASP A 227 -11.63 -0.88 7.59
N PHE A 228 -10.58 -1.41 6.94
CA PHE A 228 -10.53 -2.77 6.41
C PHE A 228 -11.71 -3.12 5.49
N TYR A 229 -12.03 -2.22 4.54
CA TYR A 229 -13.06 -2.51 3.54
C TYR A 229 -12.64 -3.72 2.69
N PRO A 230 -13.45 -4.80 2.66
CA PRO A 230 -13.06 -6.08 2.07
C PRO A 230 -13.02 -6.02 0.54
N ILE A 231 -11.95 -6.57 -0.02
CA ILE A 231 -11.74 -6.78 -1.44
C ILE A 231 -11.10 -8.16 -1.65
N PRO A 232 -11.23 -8.83 -2.81
CA PRO A 232 -10.36 -9.95 -3.12
C PRO A 232 -8.92 -9.49 -3.35
N SER A 233 -7.95 -10.40 -3.37
CA SER A 233 -6.61 -10.07 -3.83
C SER A 233 -6.65 -9.66 -5.31
N TYR A 234 -5.71 -8.81 -5.73
CA TYR A 234 -5.77 -8.10 -7.00
C TYR A 234 -4.38 -7.95 -7.63
N SER A 235 -4.37 -7.61 -8.95
CA SER A 235 -3.14 -7.26 -9.66
C SER A 235 -3.09 -5.77 -9.97
N ILE A 236 -1.87 -5.20 -9.93
CA ILE A 236 -1.60 -3.82 -10.32
C ILE A 236 -1.19 -3.80 -11.79
N PRO A 237 -1.87 -3.04 -12.66
CA PRO A 237 -1.55 -2.98 -14.08
C PRO A 237 -0.31 -2.11 -14.35
N LEU A 238 0.53 -2.49 -15.30
CA LEU A 238 1.74 -1.73 -15.70
C LEU A 238 1.43 -0.27 -16.03
N GLY A 239 0.29 -0.02 -16.68
CA GLY A 239 -0.11 1.35 -17.06
C GLY A 239 -0.31 2.30 -15.90
N SER A 240 -0.42 1.81 -14.65
CA SER A 240 -0.50 2.66 -13.47
C SER A 240 0.84 3.32 -13.10
N LEU A 241 1.95 2.80 -13.62
CA LEU A 241 3.29 3.33 -13.37
C LEU A 241 3.71 4.39 -14.40
N ILE A 242 3.00 4.51 -15.51
CA ILE A 242 3.41 5.29 -16.68
C ILE A 242 2.50 6.51 -16.83
N PRO A 243 3.00 7.75 -16.66
CA PRO A 243 2.21 8.95 -16.89
C PRO A 243 1.63 9.02 -18.31
N GLU A 244 0.44 9.62 -18.47
CA GLU A 244 -0.13 9.88 -19.80
C GLU A 244 0.63 10.96 -20.57
N SER A 245 1.15 11.97 -19.86
CA SER A 245 1.67 13.21 -20.44
C SER A 245 3.16 13.21 -20.75
N VAL A 246 3.94 12.29 -20.19
CA VAL A 246 5.40 12.28 -20.30
C VAL A 246 5.88 10.90 -20.74
N ASN A 247 6.75 10.88 -21.74
CA ASN A 247 7.39 9.67 -22.22
C ASN A 247 8.66 9.36 -21.40
N ASN A 248 9.03 8.08 -21.35
CA ASN A 248 10.26 7.60 -20.71
C ASN A 248 10.40 7.99 -19.21
N PHE A 249 9.28 8.13 -18.55
CA PHE A 249 9.23 8.39 -17.11
C PHE A 249 8.34 7.35 -16.42
N ILE A 250 8.80 6.82 -15.30
CA ILE A 250 8.10 5.80 -14.50
C ILE A 250 7.93 6.34 -13.09
N VAL A 251 6.76 6.19 -12.54
CA VAL A 251 6.45 6.55 -11.15
C VAL A 251 6.15 5.28 -10.38
N ILE A 252 6.74 5.17 -9.20
CA ILE A 252 6.55 4.02 -8.30
C ILE A 252 6.10 4.50 -6.91
N GLU A 253 6.17 3.65 -5.94
CA GLU A 253 5.74 3.92 -4.57
C GLU A 253 4.23 4.23 -4.50
N LYS A 254 3.82 5.10 -3.59
CA LYS A 254 2.42 5.54 -3.40
C LYS A 254 1.95 6.51 -4.48
N SER A 255 2.86 6.91 -5.37
CA SER A 255 2.60 7.92 -6.41
C SER A 255 2.05 7.35 -7.72
N ILE A 256 1.90 6.04 -7.82
CA ILE A 256 1.29 5.39 -8.98
C ILE A 256 -0.15 5.86 -9.22
N SER A 257 -0.65 5.63 -10.45
CA SER A 257 -2.01 6.01 -10.84
C SER A 257 -3.07 5.08 -10.24
N VAL A 258 -3.56 5.48 -9.08
CA VAL A 258 -4.66 4.80 -8.36
C VAL A 258 -5.66 5.82 -7.84
N SER A 259 -6.92 5.40 -7.59
CA SER A 259 -7.84 6.23 -6.82
C SER A 259 -7.39 6.35 -5.36
N ASN A 260 -7.87 7.38 -4.66
CA ASN A 260 -7.58 7.52 -3.24
C ASN A 260 -7.96 6.26 -2.46
N LEU A 261 -9.11 5.65 -2.73
CA LEU A 261 -9.54 4.42 -2.05
C LEU A 261 -8.54 3.29 -2.26
N VAL A 262 -8.09 3.09 -3.48
CA VAL A 262 -7.14 2.00 -3.83
C VAL A 262 -5.75 2.27 -3.25
N ASN A 263 -5.36 3.53 -3.06
CA ASN A 263 -4.12 3.84 -2.35
C ASN A 263 -4.08 3.19 -0.95
N GLY A 264 -5.22 3.07 -0.26
CA GLY A 264 -5.31 2.42 1.05
C GLY A 264 -4.83 0.96 1.09
N THR A 265 -4.78 0.29 -0.05
CA THR A 265 -4.27 -1.08 -0.15
C THR A 265 -2.94 -1.17 -0.89
N THR A 266 -2.70 -0.35 -1.92
CA THR A 266 -1.46 -0.43 -2.73
C THR A 266 -0.22 0.15 -2.04
N ARG A 267 -0.40 0.93 -0.97
CA ARG A 267 0.68 1.55 -0.19
C ARG A 267 1.48 0.59 0.68
N LEU A 268 1.08 -0.68 0.78
CA LEU A 268 1.74 -1.66 1.63
C LEU A 268 3.12 -2.03 1.08
N GLN A 269 4.12 -2.12 1.98
CA GLN A 269 5.52 -2.32 1.61
C GLN A 269 5.77 -3.52 0.68
N PRO A 270 5.15 -4.72 0.88
CA PRO A 270 5.33 -5.83 -0.05
C PRO A 270 4.84 -5.53 -1.47
N VAL A 271 3.80 -4.71 -1.61
CA VAL A 271 3.25 -4.28 -2.91
C VAL A 271 4.21 -3.28 -3.56
N VAL A 272 4.69 -2.30 -2.80
CA VAL A 272 5.64 -1.28 -3.26
C VAL A 272 6.95 -1.91 -3.76
N MET A 273 7.46 -2.93 -3.06
CA MET A 273 8.65 -3.68 -3.49
C MET A 273 8.44 -4.38 -4.84
N GLN A 274 7.29 -5.01 -5.07
CA GLN A 274 6.95 -5.63 -6.36
C GLN A 274 6.84 -4.59 -7.49
N ILE A 275 6.23 -3.44 -7.20
CA ILE A 275 6.16 -2.30 -8.14
C ILE A 275 7.57 -1.85 -8.53
N GLY A 276 8.48 -1.73 -7.56
CA GLY A 276 9.90 -1.41 -7.79
C GLY A 276 10.60 -2.43 -8.68
N GLN A 277 10.39 -3.72 -8.45
CA GLN A 277 10.91 -4.80 -9.31
C GLN A 277 10.42 -4.66 -10.75
N ALA A 278 9.12 -4.44 -10.94
CA ALA A 278 8.53 -4.30 -12.27
C ALA A 278 9.05 -3.05 -13.00
N ALA A 279 9.22 -1.94 -12.31
CA ALA A 279 9.78 -0.71 -12.87
C ALA A 279 11.25 -0.88 -13.30
N ALA A 280 12.05 -1.58 -12.50
CA ALA A 280 13.43 -1.91 -12.83
C ALA A 280 13.51 -2.79 -14.09
N ILE A 281 12.68 -3.84 -14.18
CA ILE A 281 12.59 -4.71 -15.36
C ILE A 281 12.18 -3.92 -16.61
N LEU A 282 11.12 -3.11 -16.51
CA LEU A 282 10.67 -2.27 -17.62
C LEU A 282 11.78 -1.33 -18.11
N SER A 283 12.47 -0.67 -17.20
CA SER A 283 13.58 0.24 -17.52
C SER A 283 14.75 -0.48 -18.18
N TYR A 284 15.13 -1.64 -17.65
CA TYR A 284 16.18 -2.48 -18.23
C TYR A 284 15.86 -2.89 -19.67
N LEU A 285 14.64 -3.40 -19.91
CA LEU A 285 14.18 -3.80 -21.25
C LEU A 285 14.11 -2.63 -22.23
N ALA A 286 13.70 -1.44 -21.76
CA ALA A 286 13.64 -0.25 -22.58
C ALA A 286 15.06 0.19 -23.01
N VAL A 287 15.98 0.30 -22.05
CA VAL A 287 17.37 0.75 -22.31
C VAL A 287 18.14 -0.27 -23.13
N SER A 288 18.11 -1.55 -22.77
CA SER A 288 18.87 -2.61 -23.47
C SER A 288 18.46 -2.79 -24.93
N ARG A 289 17.23 -2.38 -25.28
CA ARG A 289 16.67 -2.49 -26.64
C ARG A 289 16.57 -1.16 -27.38
N ASN A 290 17.04 -0.10 -26.76
CA ASN A 290 16.90 1.28 -27.29
C ASN A 290 15.46 1.60 -27.71
N LYS A 291 14.49 1.27 -26.83
CA LYS A 291 13.04 1.52 -27.02
C LYS A 291 12.53 2.48 -25.97
N SER A 292 11.51 3.25 -26.31
CA SER A 292 10.72 3.95 -25.27
C SER A 292 9.91 2.94 -24.43
N ILE A 293 9.62 3.28 -23.18
CA ILE A 293 8.94 2.38 -22.22
C ILE A 293 7.56 1.92 -22.69
N ASP A 294 6.85 2.75 -23.46
CA ASP A 294 5.54 2.45 -24.05
C ASP A 294 5.61 1.45 -25.21
N LYS A 295 6.80 1.16 -25.74
CA LYS A 295 7.06 0.19 -26.82
C LYS A 295 7.61 -1.14 -26.28
N VAL A 296 7.85 -1.25 -24.98
CA VAL A 296 8.20 -2.53 -24.36
C VAL A 296 6.94 -3.36 -24.19
N SER A 297 6.99 -4.63 -24.63
CA SER A 297 5.85 -5.53 -24.49
C SER A 297 5.57 -5.86 -23.03
N ILE A 298 4.34 -5.71 -22.60
CA ILE A 298 3.90 -6.13 -21.27
C ILE A 298 4.21 -7.62 -21.01
N ARG A 299 4.11 -8.47 -22.03
CA ARG A 299 4.37 -9.91 -21.90
C ARG A 299 5.86 -10.21 -21.64
N GLU A 300 6.75 -9.37 -22.12
CA GLU A 300 8.18 -9.46 -21.81
C GLU A 300 8.47 -9.05 -20.37
N VAL A 301 7.88 -7.95 -19.91
CA VAL A 301 7.97 -7.54 -18.49
C VAL A 301 7.44 -8.62 -17.57
N GLN A 302 6.26 -9.16 -17.86
CA GLN A 302 5.64 -10.23 -17.09
C GLN A 302 6.51 -11.51 -17.08
N LEU A 303 7.09 -11.88 -18.22
CA LEU A 303 7.96 -13.05 -18.30
C LEU A 303 9.20 -12.90 -17.39
N GLU A 304 9.81 -11.72 -17.37
CA GLU A 304 10.96 -11.48 -16.49
C GLU A 304 10.57 -11.46 -15.01
N ILE A 305 9.42 -10.89 -14.66
CA ILE A 305 8.88 -10.96 -13.29
C ILE A 305 8.75 -12.44 -12.87
N LEU A 306 8.14 -13.28 -13.72
CA LEU A 306 7.91 -14.70 -13.42
C LEU A 306 9.21 -15.51 -13.30
N LYS A 307 10.22 -15.23 -14.15
CA LYS A 307 11.54 -15.86 -14.06
C LYS A 307 12.26 -15.54 -12.74
N ASN A 308 11.98 -14.37 -12.19
CA ASN A 308 12.50 -13.93 -10.90
C ASN A 308 11.52 -14.22 -9.74
N LYS A 309 10.67 -15.25 -9.90
CA LYS A 309 9.71 -15.74 -8.88
C LYS A 309 8.71 -14.69 -8.37
N GLY A 310 8.48 -13.63 -9.14
CA GLY A 310 7.44 -12.64 -8.86
C GLY A 310 6.06 -13.13 -9.33
N TYR A 311 5.01 -12.57 -8.74
CA TYR A 311 3.62 -12.85 -9.09
C TYR A 311 3.07 -11.75 -10.01
N ILE A 312 2.29 -12.15 -11.01
CA ILE A 312 1.51 -11.24 -11.88
C ILE A 312 0.00 -11.46 -11.72
N GLN A 313 -0.39 -12.62 -11.15
CA GLN A 313 -1.72 -12.94 -10.69
C GLN A 313 -1.68 -13.36 -9.22
N PRO A 314 -2.66 -12.95 -8.39
CA PRO A 314 -2.59 -13.10 -6.93
C PRO A 314 -3.10 -14.48 -6.45
N TYR A 315 -2.66 -15.57 -7.07
CA TYR A 315 -3.10 -16.92 -6.72
C TYR A 315 -2.38 -17.43 -5.47
N VAL A 316 -3.09 -17.53 -4.35
CA VAL A 316 -2.51 -17.97 -3.06
C VAL A 316 -2.34 -19.48 -2.96
N ASP A 317 -3.03 -20.25 -3.80
CA ASP A 317 -2.97 -21.71 -3.89
C ASP A 317 -1.97 -22.21 -4.94
N VAL A 318 -1.22 -21.32 -5.59
CA VAL A 318 -0.18 -21.63 -6.55
C VAL A 318 1.13 -21.02 -6.09
N ASN A 319 1.92 -21.81 -5.33
CA ASN A 319 3.22 -21.37 -4.81
C ASN A 319 4.25 -21.26 -5.95
N PHE A 320 5.20 -20.33 -5.81
CA PHE A 320 6.31 -20.14 -6.77
C PHE A 320 7.20 -21.39 -6.96
N ASP A 321 7.20 -22.34 -6.01
CA ASP A 321 7.90 -23.63 -6.12
C ASP A 321 7.10 -24.70 -6.90
N HIS A 322 5.83 -24.41 -7.26
CA HIS A 322 5.00 -25.33 -8.03
C HIS A 322 5.58 -25.51 -9.44
N PRO A 323 5.73 -26.75 -9.96
CA PRO A 323 6.32 -27.01 -11.30
C PRO A 323 5.68 -26.22 -12.44
N ASN A 324 4.37 -25.99 -12.34
CA ASN A 324 3.59 -25.26 -13.34
C ASN A 324 3.29 -23.80 -12.96
N PHE A 325 3.98 -23.24 -11.96
CA PHE A 325 3.74 -21.85 -11.49
C PHE A 325 3.66 -20.84 -12.64
N ILE A 326 4.71 -20.82 -13.49
CA ILE A 326 4.79 -19.89 -14.61
C ILE A 326 3.61 -20.09 -15.60
N SER A 327 3.20 -21.33 -15.84
CA SER A 327 2.09 -21.64 -16.76
C SER A 327 0.76 -21.14 -16.20
N TYR A 328 0.48 -21.36 -14.93
CA TYR A 328 -0.75 -20.89 -14.28
C TYR A 328 -0.82 -19.36 -14.24
N GLN A 329 0.30 -18.70 -13.92
CA GLN A 329 0.39 -17.24 -13.94
C GLN A 329 0.13 -16.67 -15.35
N LYS A 330 0.71 -17.29 -16.40
CA LYS A 330 0.50 -16.89 -17.81
C LYS A 330 -0.94 -17.09 -18.26
N ILE A 331 -1.53 -18.25 -18.00
CA ILE A 331 -2.91 -18.57 -18.37
C ILE A 331 -3.87 -17.58 -17.70
N GLY A 332 -3.66 -17.29 -16.43
CA GLY A 332 -4.42 -16.28 -15.69
C GLY A 332 -4.26 -14.89 -16.27
N ALA A 333 -3.01 -14.45 -16.54
CA ALA A 333 -2.74 -13.13 -17.11
C ALA A 333 -3.29 -12.97 -18.54
N CYS A 334 -3.45 -14.06 -19.28
CA CYS A 334 -4.14 -14.04 -20.57
C CYS A 334 -5.67 -14.02 -20.42
N GLY A 335 -6.18 -14.37 -19.24
CA GLY A 335 -7.62 -14.46 -18.96
C GLY A 335 -8.29 -15.70 -19.57
N ILE A 336 -7.51 -16.70 -19.99
CA ILE A 336 -8.01 -17.96 -20.51
C ILE A 336 -8.72 -18.74 -19.41
N LEU A 337 -8.08 -18.82 -18.23
CA LEU A 337 -8.68 -19.29 -16.99
C LEU A 337 -8.64 -18.15 -15.97
N LYS A 338 -9.68 -18.04 -15.16
CA LYS A 338 -9.83 -16.95 -14.20
C LYS A 338 -9.79 -17.51 -12.79
N GLY A 339 -9.13 -16.80 -11.91
CA GLY A 339 -9.17 -17.09 -10.48
C GLY A 339 -10.51 -16.68 -9.87
N LYS A 340 -10.81 -17.22 -8.69
CA LYS A 340 -11.96 -16.87 -7.87
C LYS A 340 -11.53 -16.05 -6.67
N GLY A 341 -11.91 -14.78 -6.63
CA GLY A 341 -11.67 -13.89 -5.51
C GLY A 341 -12.57 -14.20 -4.33
N MET A 342 -12.01 -14.15 -3.12
CA MET A 342 -12.71 -14.40 -1.86
C MET A 342 -12.24 -13.40 -0.80
N ASN A 343 -13.18 -12.98 0.07
CA ASN A 343 -12.90 -12.14 1.24
C ASN A 343 -13.15 -12.99 2.49
N ILE A 344 -12.10 -13.30 3.23
CA ILE A 344 -12.16 -14.14 4.43
C ILE A 344 -11.56 -13.37 5.61
N GLY A 345 -12.36 -12.55 6.29
CA GLY A 345 -11.91 -11.74 7.41
C GLY A 345 -10.79 -10.78 7.02
N TRP A 346 -9.58 -10.98 7.57
CA TRP A 346 -8.37 -10.21 7.25
C TRP A 346 -7.64 -10.69 5.99
N GLU A 347 -7.96 -11.90 5.53
CA GLU A 347 -7.30 -12.52 4.41
C GLU A 347 -8.14 -12.35 3.15
N ASN A 348 -7.68 -11.53 2.23
CA ASN A 348 -8.23 -11.48 0.89
C ASN A 348 -7.49 -12.50 0.04
N LYS A 349 -8.23 -13.39 -0.62
CA LYS A 349 -7.64 -14.49 -1.40
C LYS A 349 -8.17 -14.48 -2.82
N THR A 350 -7.34 -14.94 -3.73
CA THR A 350 -7.76 -15.39 -5.05
C THR A 350 -7.22 -16.79 -5.26
N LEU A 351 -8.11 -17.73 -5.55
CA LEU A 351 -7.78 -19.14 -5.76
C LEU A 351 -7.87 -19.47 -7.23
N PHE A 352 -6.93 -20.25 -7.73
CA PHE A 352 -6.89 -20.74 -9.10
C PHE A 352 -7.46 -22.16 -9.21
N TYR A 353 -7.38 -22.96 -8.12
CA TYR A 353 -7.78 -24.36 -8.03
C TYR A 353 -7.03 -25.27 -9.01
N PRO A 354 -5.67 -25.35 -8.93
CA PRO A 354 -4.84 -26.03 -9.91
C PRO A 354 -5.13 -27.52 -10.04
N ASP A 355 -5.68 -28.15 -9.01
CA ASP A 355 -5.98 -29.59 -8.95
C ASP A 355 -7.43 -29.95 -9.31
N ASN A 356 -8.27 -28.97 -9.64
CA ASN A 356 -9.64 -29.24 -10.04
C ASN A 356 -9.72 -29.70 -11.49
N ASP A 357 -10.69 -30.57 -11.77
CA ASP A 357 -11.03 -30.96 -13.16
C ASP A 357 -11.45 -29.73 -13.97
N LEU A 358 -10.81 -29.56 -15.11
CA LEU A 358 -11.12 -28.46 -16.03
C LEU A 358 -12.39 -28.79 -16.86
N LYS A 359 -13.36 -27.90 -16.80
CA LYS A 359 -14.58 -27.97 -17.63
C LYS A 359 -14.45 -27.03 -18.82
N MET A 360 -15.10 -27.35 -19.91
CA MET A 360 -15.10 -26.50 -21.12
C MET A 360 -15.62 -25.08 -20.84
N ASP A 361 -16.60 -24.94 -19.96
CA ASP A 361 -17.20 -23.65 -19.58
C ASP A 361 -16.23 -22.76 -18.75
N ASP A 362 -15.17 -23.33 -18.19
CA ASP A 362 -14.14 -22.58 -17.46
C ASP A 362 -13.18 -21.85 -18.41
N ILE A 363 -13.15 -22.25 -19.69
CA ILE A 363 -12.21 -21.75 -20.69
C ILE A 363 -12.82 -20.56 -21.43
N ASP A 364 -12.17 -19.40 -21.32
CA ASP A 364 -12.50 -18.23 -22.15
C ASP A 364 -11.83 -18.37 -23.54
N PHE A 365 -12.56 -18.95 -24.50
CA PHE A 365 -12.07 -19.20 -25.86
C PHE A 365 -11.74 -17.92 -26.63
N THR A 366 -12.41 -16.81 -26.36
CA THR A 366 -12.04 -15.50 -26.95
C THR A 366 -10.65 -15.08 -26.53
N ASN A 367 -10.35 -15.22 -25.25
CA ASN A 367 -9.02 -14.95 -24.72
C ASN A 367 -7.96 -15.95 -25.19
N TYR A 368 -8.35 -17.21 -25.39
CA TYR A 368 -7.46 -18.22 -25.95
C TYR A 368 -7.05 -17.89 -27.38
N ILE A 369 -7.99 -17.50 -28.25
CA ILE A 369 -7.71 -17.08 -29.64
C ILE A 369 -6.81 -15.86 -29.64
N ALA A 370 -7.12 -14.83 -28.84
CA ALA A 370 -6.28 -13.64 -28.70
C ALA A 370 -4.87 -13.96 -28.21
N TYR A 371 -4.71 -14.96 -27.35
CA TYR A 371 -3.40 -15.43 -26.91
C TYR A 371 -2.59 -16.10 -28.04
N MET A 372 -3.26 -16.90 -28.90
CA MET A 372 -2.60 -17.54 -30.04
C MET A 372 -2.06 -16.51 -31.04
N GLU A 373 -2.72 -15.37 -31.18
CA GLU A 373 -2.25 -14.24 -32.02
C GLU A 373 -1.07 -13.48 -31.36
N HIS A 374 -1.08 -13.33 -30.02
CA HIS A 374 -0.10 -12.57 -29.27
C HIS A 374 0.42 -13.35 -28.04
N PRO A 375 1.17 -14.45 -28.25
CA PRO A 375 1.62 -15.30 -27.17
C PRO A 375 2.70 -14.64 -26.32
N PHE A 376 2.93 -15.20 -25.13
CA PHE A 376 4.15 -14.89 -24.37
C PHE A 376 5.39 -15.30 -25.17
N PRO A 377 6.45 -14.51 -25.16
CA PRO A 377 7.70 -14.90 -25.81
C PRO A 377 8.28 -16.18 -25.15
N LYS A 378 8.87 -17.06 -25.95
CA LYS A 378 9.51 -18.29 -25.45
C LYS A 378 10.77 -17.96 -24.63
N SER A 379 11.51 -16.95 -25.06
CA SER A 379 12.68 -16.40 -24.37
C SER A 379 12.77 -14.91 -24.69
N LEU A 380 13.53 -14.17 -23.87
CA LEU A 380 13.93 -12.82 -24.27
C LEU A 380 15.11 -12.93 -25.23
N THR A 381 14.98 -12.33 -26.39
CA THR A 381 16.12 -12.00 -27.23
C THR A 381 16.64 -10.64 -26.76
N ILE A 382 17.78 -10.63 -26.13
CA ILE A 382 18.51 -9.41 -25.72
C ILE A 382 19.27 -8.86 -26.92
#